data_7290c171032daba0556abbcc6c992cb2
#
_entry.id   7290c171032daba0556abbcc6c992cb2
#
_cell.length_a   1.000
_cell.length_b   1.000
_cell.length_c   1.000
_cell.angle_alpha   90.00
_cell.angle_beta   90.00
_cell.angle_gamma   90.00
#
_symmetry.space_group_name_H-M   'P 1'
#
loop_
_entity.id
_entity.type
_entity.pdbx_description
1 polymer ?
#
loop_
_entity_poly.entity_id
_entity_poly.type
_entity_poly.pdbx_seq_one_letter_code
_entity_poly.pdbx_strand_id
1 'polypeptide(L)'
;MPSLVPAPNTSLLSAYNKRAFTDCYCTSISKSVTLSQFIEAFYTTRLFKFERWLLAKALCIPSSDEEVSLLAQSNSTELSAWQVKSRSSNEILLAAWQTRSWLCVKPQDGTTPSTTLYFGSAVISTRADGKFGLVFHMFGGFHRLYSKLLLSAAAKKVIANLSQNES
;
A
#
# COMPACT_ATOMS: atom_id res chain seq x y z
N MET A 1 -12.92 4.03 9.82
CA MET A 1 -11.53 3.75 10.24
C MET A 1 -11.07 2.45 9.62
N PRO A 2 -9.79 2.31 9.19
CA PRO A 2 -9.30 1.05 8.65
C PRO A 2 -9.38 -0.11 9.64
N SER A 3 -9.86 -1.26 9.16
CA SER A 3 -10.01 -2.50 9.92
C SER A 3 -8.95 -3.50 9.50
N LEU A 4 -8.42 -4.28 10.45
CA LEU A 4 -7.58 -5.44 10.15
C LEU A 4 -8.49 -6.56 9.62
N VAL A 5 -8.13 -7.11 8.46
CA VAL A 5 -8.87 -8.19 7.80
C VAL A 5 -7.90 -9.24 7.27
N PRO A 6 -8.33 -10.48 7.05
CA PRO A 6 -7.52 -11.42 6.29
C PRO A 6 -7.36 -10.94 4.83
N ALA A 7 -6.18 -11.14 4.26
CA ALA A 7 -5.98 -10.86 2.84
C ALA A 7 -6.90 -11.76 1.99
N PRO A 8 -7.58 -11.21 0.97
CA PRO A 8 -8.41 -12.03 0.08
C PRO A 8 -7.59 -13.16 -0.56
N ASN A 9 -8.13 -14.37 -0.60
CA ASN A 9 -7.41 -15.55 -1.09
C ASN A 9 -6.98 -15.44 -2.56
N THR A 10 -7.66 -14.61 -3.34
CA THR A 10 -7.35 -14.35 -4.75
C THR A 10 -6.39 -13.16 -4.95
N SER A 11 -5.95 -12.51 -3.89
CA SER A 11 -5.06 -11.34 -3.97
C SER A 11 -3.62 -11.73 -4.28
N LEU A 12 -2.87 -10.81 -4.91
CA LEU A 12 -1.42 -10.97 -5.12
C LEU A 12 -0.65 -11.16 -3.81
N LEU A 13 -1.17 -10.60 -2.71
CA LEU A 13 -0.58 -10.76 -1.38
C LEU A 13 -0.72 -12.18 -0.84
N SER A 14 -1.77 -12.91 -1.23
CA SER A 14 -2.06 -14.26 -0.73
C SER A 14 -0.96 -15.28 -0.99
N ALA A 15 -0.14 -15.07 -2.03
CA ALA A 15 1.02 -15.89 -2.36
C ALA A 15 2.07 -15.92 -1.22
N TYR A 16 2.02 -14.96 -0.31
CA TYR A 16 2.96 -14.83 0.80
C TYR A 16 2.43 -15.35 2.14
N ASN A 17 1.15 -15.70 2.26
CA ASN A 17 0.52 -16.12 3.53
C ASN A 17 1.22 -17.29 4.23
N LYS A 18 1.88 -18.17 3.49
CA LYS A 18 2.59 -19.35 4.04
C LYS A 18 4.09 -19.12 4.27
N ARG A 19 4.65 -18.03 3.75
CA ARG A 19 6.12 -17.80 3.69
C ARG A 19 6.57 -16.53 4.36
N ALA A 20 5.64 -15.68 4.78
CA ALA A 20 5.93 -14.38 5.32
C ALA A 20 4.94 -14.03 6.44
N PHE A 21 5.32 -13.08 7.29
CA PHE A 21 4.35 -12.41 8.12
C PHE A 21 3.54 -11.47 7.22
N THR A 22 2.23 -11.62 7.22
CA THR A 22 1.32 -10.79 6.42
C THR A 22 0.31 -10.07 7.30
N ASP A 23 0.01 -8.83 6.96
CA ASP A 23 -1.12 -8.09 7.48
C ASP A 23 -1.89 -7.41 6.34
N CYS A 24 -3.16 -7.16 6.57
CA CYS A 24 -4.02 -6.51 5.58
C CYS A 24 -5.05 -5.65 6.30
N TYR A 25 -5.24 -4.45 5.80
CA TYR A 25 -6.21 -3.47 6.28
C TYR A 25 -7.13 -3.05 5.16
N CYS A 26 -8.39 -2.76 5.48
CA CYS A 26 -9.32 -2.19 4.52
C CYS A 26 -10.10 -1.02 5.09
N THR A 27 -10.60 -0.18 4.19
CA THR A 27 -11.56 0.88 4.48
C THR A 27 -12.43 1.12 3.25
N SER A 28 -13.71 1.40 3.45
CA SER A 28 -14.63 1.71 2.35
C SER A 28 -14.86 3.21 2.27
N ILE A 29 -15.05 3.70 1.06
CA ILE A 29 -15.39 5.09 0.74
C ILE A 29 -16.56 5.13 -0.23
N SER A 30 -17.44 6.12 -0.10
CA SER A 30 -18.66 6.29 -0.92
C SER A 30 -18.35 7.06 -2.21
N LYS A 31 -17.39 6.57 -2.99
CA LYS A 31 -16.96 7.10 -4.30
C LYS A 31 -16.38 5.94 -5.11
N SER A 32 -16.46 6.05 -6.45
CA SER A 32 -15.72 5.16 -7.35
C SER A 32 -14.26 5.59 -7.40
N VAL A 33 -13.33 4.65 -7.20
CA VAL A 33 -11.88 4.91 -7.18
C VAL A 33 -11.16 3.88 -8.04
N THR A 34 -10.30 4.37 -8.91
CA THR A 34 -9.40 3.54 -9.70
C THR A 34 -8.13 3.19 -8.92
N LEU A 35 -7.43 2.13 -9.34
CA LEU A 35 -6.14 1.76 -8.75
C LEU A 35 -5.12 2.89 -8.89
N SER A 36 -5.10 3.58 -10.04
CA SER A 36 -4.19 4.71 -10.30
C SER A 36 -4.39 5.84 -9.28
N GLN A 37 -5.63 6.26 -9.07
CA GLN A 37 -5.98 7.28 -8.07
C GLN A 37 -5.58 6.87 -6.66
N PHE A 38 -5.76 5.60 -6.32
CA PHE A 38 -5.38 5.09 -5.01
C PHE A 38 -3.86 5.03 -4.82
N ILE A 39 -3.10 4.56 -5.83
CA ILE A 39 -1.62 4.55 -5.82
C ILE A 39 -1.09 5.98 -5.59
N GLU A 40 -1.56 6.92 -6.40
CA GLU A 40 -1.14 8.32 -6.31
C GLU A 40 -1.44 8.91 -4.94
N ALA A 41 -2.66 8.76 -4.44
CA ALA A 41 -3.05 9.25 -3.13
C ALA A 41 -2.23 8.61 -2.01
N PHE A 42 -1.99 7.30 -2.05
CA PHE A 42 -1.28 6.54 -1.02
C PHE A 42 0.19 6.98 -0.90
N TYR A 43 0.92 6.96 -2.02
CA TYR A 43 2.35 7.25 -2.03
C TYR A 43 2.69 8.75 -1.95
N THR A 44 1.70 9.64 -2.10
CA THR A 44 1.86 11.07 -1.91
C THR A 44 1.26 11.59 -0.60
N THR A 45 0.81 10.72 0.34
CA THR A 45 0.44 11.15 1.69
C THR A 45 1.63 11.80 2.39
N ARG A 46 1.36 12.75 3.31
CA ARG A 46 2.43 13.37 4.14
C ARG A 46 3.22 12.32 4.91
N LEU A 47 2.55 11.27 5.38
CA LEU A 47 3.16 10.19 6.13
C LEU A 47 4.14 9.39 5.26
N PHE A 48 3.74 9.02 4.04
CA PHE A 48 4.62 8.30 3.11
C PHE A 48 5.75 9.20 2.55
N LYS A 49 5.49 10.49 2.34
CA LYS A 49 6.53 11.46 1.98
C LYS A 49 7.62 11.57 3.04
N PHE A 50 7.26 11.49 4.32
CA PHE A 50 8.22 11.43 5.42
C PHE A 50 9.05 10.14 5.36
N GLU A 51 8.44 8.99 5.10
CA GLU A 51 9.16 7.72 4.88
C GLU A 51 10.14 7.82 3.70
N ARG A 52 9.69 8.35 2.56
CA ARG A 52 10.56 8.59 1.39
C ARG A 52 11.73 9.51 1.73
N TRP A 53 11.49 10.57 2.50
CA TRP A 53 12.54 11.47 2.96
C TRP A 53 13.57 10.75 3.84
N LEU A 54 13.14 9.90 4.77
CA LEU A 54 14.03 9.07 5.57
C LEU A 54 14.87 8.13 4.70
N LEU A 55 14.26 7.45 3.73
CA LEU A 55 14.97 6.57 2.79
C LEU A 55 15.99 7.35 1.94
N ALA A 56 15.61 8.54 1.47
CA ALA A 56 16.52 9.41 0.72
C ALA A 56 17.75 9.82 1.55
N LYS A 57 17.56 10.12 2.83
CA LYS A 57 18.67 10.51 3.73
C LYS A 57 19.52 9.33 4.19
N ALA A 58 18.88 8.19 4.50
CA ALA A 58 19.59 7.03 5.06
C ALA A 58 20.27 6.17 3.98
N LEU A 59 19.69 6.07 2.78
CA LEU A 59 20.09 5.14 1.73
C LEU A 59 20.49 5.83 0.42
N CYS A 60 20.44 7.16 0.36
CA CYS A 60 20.69 7.95 -0.86
C CYS A 60 19.78 7.54 -2.04
N ILE A 61 18.52 7.15 -1.76
CA ILE A 61 17.52 6.77 -2.75
C ILE A 61 16.40 7.82 -2.74
N PRO A 62 16.56 8.93 -3.47
CA PRO A 62 15.51 9.94 -3.58
C PRO A 62 14.34 9.40 -4.41
N SER A 63 13.17 10.00 -4.21
CA SER A 63 12.01 9.79 -5.08
C SER A 63 11.13 11.02 -5.11
N SER A 64 10.43 11.22 -6.23
CA SER A 64 9.58 12.38 -6.50
C SER A 64 8.10 12.01 -6.57
N ASP A 65 7.21 13.01 -6.54
CA ASP A 65 5.79 12.80 -6.77
C ASP A 65 5.50 12.49 -8.26
N GLU A 66 6.40 12.92 -9.17
CA GLU A 66 6.34 12.58 -10.60
C GLU A 66 6.54 11.07 -10.83
N GLU A 67 7.51 10.46 -10.13
CA GLU A 67 7.71 9.00 -10.17
C GLU A 67 6.48 8.25 -9.65
N VAL A 68 5.80 8.77 -8.63
CA VAL A 68 4.53 8.21 -8.16
C VAL A 68 3.46 8.28 -9.24
N SER A 69 3.37 9.41 -9.95
CA SER A 69 2.40 9.57 -11.06
C SER A 69 2.71 8.60 -12.20
N LEU A 70 3.97 8.44 -12.58
CA LEU A 70 4.38 7.46 -13.59
C LEU A 70 4.03 6.02 -13.16
N LEU A 71 4.28 5.66 -11.90
CA LEU A 71 3.87 4.36 -11.36
C LEU A 71 2.35 4.20 -11.40
N ALA A 72 1.60 5.21 -11.00
CA ALA A 72 0.14 5.19 -10.99
C ALA A 72 -0.45 4.94 -12.39
N GLN A 73 0.14 5.58 -13.41
CA GLN A 73 -0.25 5.46 -14.82
C GLN A 73 0.31 4.20 -15.52
N SER A 74 1.03 3.34 -14.83
CA SER A 74 1.72 2.15 -15.39
C SER A 74 2.88 2.48 -16.35
N ASN A 75 3.39 3.70 -16.29
CA ASN A 75 4.51 4.17 -17.10
C ASN A 75 5.87 3.93 -16.42
N SER A 76 5.86 3.41 -15.20
CA SER A 76 7.05 2.98 -14.46
C SER A 76 6.78 1.66 -13.74
N THR A 77 7.81 0.85 -13.58
CA THR A 77 7.83 -0.37 -12.78
C THR A 77 8.60 -0.19 -11.46
N GLU A 78 9.05 1.01 -11.17
CA GLU A 78 9.86 1.34 -10.01
C GLU A 78 9.37 2.62 -9.33
N LEU A 79 9.52 2.66 -8.02
CA LEU A 79 9.31 3.84 -7.17
C LEU A 79 10.32 3.82 -6.03
N SER A 80 11.34 4.68 -6.07
CA SER A 80 12.40 4.68 -5.05
C SER A 80 13.05 3.29 -4.94
N ALA A 81 13.05 2.70 -3.74
CA ALA A 81 13.53 1.33 -3.50
C ALA A 81 12.52 0.23 -3.88
N TRP A 82 11.32 0.60 -4.31
CA TRP A 82 10.23 -0.34 -4.59
C TRP A 82 10.17 -0.70 -6.07
N GLN A 83 10.05 -1.99 -6.36
CA GLN A 83 9.84 -2.53 -7.70
C GLN A 83 8.50 -3.23 -7.81
N VAL A 84 7.77 -3.02 -8.89
CA VAL A 84 6.53 -3.72 -9.20
C VAL A 84 6.84 -5.20 -9.47
N LYS A 85 6.27 -6.09 -8.67
CA LYS A 85 6.37 -7.54 -8.87
C LYS A 85 5.20 -8.10 -9.66
N SER A 86 4.02 -7.53 -9.47
CA SER A 86 2.83 -7.89 -10.20
C SER A 86 1.81 -6.75 -10.15
N ARG A 87 1.01 -6.63 -11.18
CA ARG A 87 -0.05 -5.64 -11.31
C ARG A 87 -1.21 -6.21 -12.10
N SER A 88 -2.43 -5.86 -11.72
CA SER A 88 -3.66 -6.09 -12.48
C SER A 88 -4.44 -4.78 -12.61
N SER A 89 -5.65 -4.84 -13.15
CA SER A 89 -6.53 -3.68 -13.27
C SER A 89 -6.90 -3.04 -11.92
N ASN A 90 -6.91 -3.82 -10.86
CA ASN A 90 -7.43 -3.41 -9.55
C ASN A 90 -6.46 -3.62 -8.38
N GLU A 91 -5.27 -4.18 -8.62
CA GLU A 91 -4.28 -4.37 -7.57
C GLU A 91 -2.84 -4.25 -8.08
N ILE A 92 -1.93 -3.88 -7.17
CA ILE A 92 -0.49 -3.80 -7.40
C ILE A 92 0.27 -4.37 -6.21
N LEU A 93 1.31 -5.13 -6.49
CA LEU A 93 2.26 -5.66 -5.51
C LEU A 93 3.65 -5.12 -5.80
N LEU A 94 4.20 -4.39 -4.85
CA LEU A 94 5.57 -3.88 -4.91
C LEU A 94 6.47 -4.64 -3.92
N ALA A 95 7.75 -4.68 -4.23
CA ALA A 95 8.77 -5.28 -3.39
C ALA A 95 9.93 -4.34 -3.18
N ALA A 96 10.39 -4.24 -1.93
CA ALA A 96 11.67 -3.66 -1.57
C ALA A 96 12.34 -4.57 -0.54
N TRP A 97 13.54 -5.06 -0.84
CA TRP A 97 14.27 -6.03 -0.01
C TRP A 97 13.38 -7.19 0.43
N GLN A 98 13.16 -7.33 1.74
CA GLN A 98 12.35 -8.40 2.36
C GLN A 98 10.87 -8.03 2.47
N THR A 99 10.51 -6.79 2.17
CA THR A 99 9.15 -6.29 2.34
C THR A 99 8.37 -6.35 1.04
N ARG A 100 7.06 -6.54 1.17
CA ARG A 100 6.08 -6.43 0.10
C ARG A 100 5.03 -5.42 0.53
N SER A 101 4.62 -4.59 -0.40
CA SER A 101 3.53 -3.63 -0.23
C SER A 101 2.47 -3.92 -1.30
N TRP A 102 1.25 -4.11 -0.86
CA TRP A 102 0.14 -4.47 -1.73
C TRP A 102 -1.00 -3.46 -1.57
N LEU A 103 -1.46 -2.93 -2.69
CA LEU A 103 -2.64 -2.06 -2.77
C LEU A 103 -3.68 -2.71 -3.67
N CYS A 104 -4.96 -2.62 -3.27
CA CYS A 104 -6.07 -3.08 -4.09
C CYS A 104 -7.29 -2.18 -3.92
N VAL A 105 -7.99 -1.99 -5.01
CA VAL A 105 -9.30 -1.35 -5.05
C VAL A 105 -10.35 -2.38 -5.42
N LYS A 106 -11.45 -2.43 -4.67
CA LYS A 106 -12.54 -3.35 -4.94
C LYS A 106 -13.86 -2.57 -5.00
N PRO A 107 -14.41 -2.35 -6.19
CA PRO A 107 -15.74 -1.78 -6.31
C PRO A 107 -16.74 -2.61 -5.49
N GLN A 108 -17.71 -1.94 -4.90
CA GLN A 108 -18.81 -2.57 -4.20
C GLN A 108 -20.08 -2.48 -5.04
N ASP A 109 -20.79 -3.58 -5.15
CA ASP A 109 -22.11 -3.60 -5.80
C ASP A 109 -23.13 -2.85 -4.93
N GLY A 110 -23.84 -1.89 -5.53
CA GLY A 110 -24.83 -1.10 -4.82
C GLY A 110 -25.38 0.05 -5.68
N THR A 111 -26.44 0.71 -5.20
CA THR A 111 -27.07 1.85 -5.89
C THR A 111 -26.21 3.10 -5.86
N THR A 112 -25.34 3.23 -4.89
CA THR A 112 -24.38 4.34 -4.77
C THR A 112 -22.96 3.83 -5.03
N PRO A 113 -22.16 4.56 -5.85
CA PRO A 113 -20.78 4.18 -6.10
C PRO A 113 -19.97 4.10 -4.79
N SER A 114 -19.38 2.95 -4.52
CA SER A 114 -18.50 2.79 -3.36
C SER A 114 -17.33 1.86 -3.69
N THR A 115 -16.21 2.07 -3.01
CA THR A 115 -14.98 1.30 -3.23
C THR A 115 -14.37 0.92 -1.90
N THR A 116 -14.02 -0.34 -1.73
CA THR A 116 -13.15 -0.78 -0.63
C THR A 116 -11.70 -0.69 -1.07
N LEU A 117 -10.93 0.07 -0.32
CA LEU A 117 -9.48 0.22 -0.47
C LEU A 117 -8.79 -0.75 0.48
N TYR A 118 -7.84 -1.51 -0.03
CA TYR A 118 -7.02 -2.43 0.74
C TYR A 118 -5.55 -2.01 0.72
N PHE A 119 -4.92 -2.07 1.86
CA PHE A 119 -3.47 -2.02 2.00
C PHE A 119 -3.02 -3.25 2.78
N GLY A 120 -2.06 -3.98 2.22
CA GLY A 120 -1.46 -5.13 2.88
C GLY A 120 0.05 -5.11 2.77
N SER A 121 0.70 -5.73 3.72
CA SER A 121 2.14 -5.92 3.68
C SER A 121 2.53 -7.37 3.95
N ALA A 122 3.71 -7.74 3.46
CA ALA A 122 4.34 -9.01 3.81
C ALA A 122 5.83 -8.78 4.10
N VAL A 123 6.33 -9.42 5.16
CA VAL A 123 7.75 -9.42 5.51
C VAL A 123 8.26 -10.85 5.43
N ILE A 124 9.21 -11.07 4.53
CA ILE A 124 9.80 -12.40 4.30
C ILE A 124 10.94 -12.60 5.29
N SER A 125 10.93 -13.70 6.03
CA SER A 125 12.06 -14.06 6.90
C SER A 125 13.27 -14.46 6.06
N THR A 126 14.44 -13.91 6.39
CA THR A 126 15.72 -14.33 5.80
C THR A 126 16.41 -15.43 6.58
N ARG A 127 15.86 -15.81 7.74
CA ARG A 127 16.41 -16.88 8.57
C ARG A 127 15.95 -18.24 8.04
N ALA A 128 16.88 -19.20 8.03
CA ALA A 128 16.60 -20.56 7.57
C ALA A 128 15.52 -21.27 8.41
N ASP A 129 15.34 -20.86 9.68
CA ASP A 129 14.30 -21.38 10.58
C ASP A 129 12.93 -20.69 10.41
N GLY A 130 12.81 -19.72 9.50
CA GLY A 130 11.59 -18.97 9.26
C GLY A 130 11.18 -18.02 10.40
N LYS A 131 11.97 -17.94 11.47
CA LYS A 131 11.64 -17.11 12.64
C LYS A 131 12.00 -15.64 12.39
N PHE A 132 11.18 -14.76 12.91
CA PHE A 132 11.41 -13.32 12.92
C PHE A 132 12.21 -12.93 14.17
N GLY A 133 13.20 -12.05 14.00
CA GLY A 133 14.02 -11.58 15.12
C GLY A 133 13.20 -10.73 16.13
N LEU A 134 13.76 -10.56 17.35
CA LEU A 134 13.15 -9.76 18.42
C LEU A 134 12.77 -8.35 17.97
N VAL A 135 13.58 -7.73 17.12
CA VAL A 135 13.34 -6.39 16.54
C VAL A 135 12.02 -6.36 15.76
N PHE A 136 11.74 -7.40 14.98
CA PHE A 136 10.47 -7.51 14.25
C PHE A 136 9.26 -7.51 15.19
N HIS A 137 9.33 -8.27 16.29
CA HIS A 137 8.25 -8.32 17.28
C HIS A 137 8.06 -7.00 18.03
N MET A 138 9.14 -6.30 18.34
CA MET A 138 9.09 -4.97 18.96
C MET A 138 8.43 -3.92 18.07
N PHE A 139 8.70 -3.96 16.76
CA PHE A 139 8.14 -3.00 15.79
C PHE A 139 6.74 -3.39 15.27
N GLY A 140 6.24 -4.61 15.55
CA GLY A 140 4.96 -5.10 15.04
C GLY A 140 3.76 -4.23 15.44
N GLY A 141 3.75 -3.71 16.66
CA GLY A 141 2.71 -2.77 17.12
C GLY A 141 2.76 -1.42 16.39
N PHE A 142 3.96 -0.86 16.23
CA PHE A 142 4.18 0.38 15.49
C PHE A 142 3.78 0.21 14.01
N HIS A 143 4.18 -0.89 13.38
CA HIS A 143 3.83 -1.18 11.99
C HIS A 143 2.31 -1.24 11.77
N ARG A 144 1.58 -1.91 12.69
CA ARG A 144 0.11 -1.97 12.63
C ARG A 144 -0.55 -0.59 12.72
N LEU A 145 -0.07 0.24 13.65
CA LEU A 145 -0.58 1.60 13.79
C LEU A 145 -0.25 2.43 12.54
N TYR A 146 1.00 2.35 12.08
CA TYR A 146 1.47 3.03 10.88
C TYR A 146 0.62 2.65 9.64
N SER A 147 0.37 1.37 9.41
CA SER A 147 -0.43 0.86 8.29
C SER A 147 -1.86 1.41 8.31
N LYS A 148 -2.49 1.44 9.49
CA LYS A 148 -3.83 2.03 9.65
C LYS A 148 -3.85 3.53 9.37
N LEU A 149 -2.86 4.27 9.89
CA LEU A 149 -2.76 5.71 9.67
C LEU A 149 -2.51 6.03 8.20
N LEU A 150 -1.64 5.27 7.55
CA LEU A 150 -1.30 5.44 6.15
C LEU A 150 -2.52 5.19 5.24
N LEU A 151 -3.25 4.09 5.45
CA LEU A 151 -4.47 3.81 4.69
C LEU A 151 -5.58 4.86 4.97
N SER A 152 -5.72 5.31 6.21
CA SER A 152 -6.66 6.37 6.56
C SER A 152 -6.31 7.70 5.86
N ALA A 153 -5.04 8.06 5.86
CA ALA A 153 -4.57 9.27 5.18
C ALA A 153 -4.77 9.19 3.66
N ALA A 154 -4.49 8.02 3.07
CA ALA A 154 -4.70 7.77 1.64
C ALA A 154 -6.19 7.88 1.26
N ALA A 155 -7.09 7.27 2.03
CA ALA A 155 -8.53 7.34 1.79
C ALA A 155 -9.04 8.79 1.83
N LYS A 156 -8.63 9.58 2.83
CA LYS A 156 -8.96 11.01 2.92
C LYS A 156 -8.44 11.80 1.71
N LYS A 157 -7.22 11.51 1.28
CA LYS A 157 -6.60 12.18 0.14
C LYS A 157 -7.28 11.83 -1.17
N VAL A 158 -7.68 10.58 -1.40
CA VAL A 158 -8.48 10.17 -2.56
C VAL A 158 -9.77 10.98 -2.62
N ILE A 159 -10.51 11.06 -1.51
CA ILE A 159 -11.77 11.81 -1.46
C ILE A 159 -11.55 13.29 -1.80
N ALA A 160 -10.50 13.91 -1.22
CA ALA A 160 -10.18 15.30 -1.48
C ALA A 160 -9.83 15.57 -2.96
N ASN A 161 -8.99 14.70 -3.56
CA ASN A 161 -8.61 14.81 -4.97
C ASN A 161 -9.82 14.66 -5.90
N LEU A 162 -10.72 13.71 -5.63
CA LEU A 162 -11.93 13.53 -6.43
C LEU A 162 -12.88 14.73 -6.35
N SER A 163 -13.01 15.34 -5.17
CA SER A 163 -13.86 16.52 -5.00
C SER A 163 -13.30 17.77 -5.69
N GLN A 164 -11.99 17.87 -5.86
CA GLN A 164 -11.37 18.97 -6.61
C GLN A 164 -11.54 18.82 -8.13
N ASN A 165 -11.65 17.60 -8.64
CA ASN A 165 -11.83 17.34 -10.07
C ASN A 165 -13.31 17.45 -10.51
N GLU A 166 -14.26 17.50 -9.57
CA GLU A 166 -15.70 17.67 -9.80
C GLU A 166 -16.12 19.17 -9.78
N SER A 167 -15.19 20.08 -9.42
CA SER A 167 -15.43 21.55 -9.33
C SER A 167 -14.93 22.28 -10.56
#